data_11a6a89230625ec0d63fced8a65f5fc5
#
_entry.id   11a6a89230625ec0d63fced8a65f5fc5
#
_cell.length_a   1.000
_cell.length_b   1.000
_cell.length_c   1.000
_cell.angle_alpha   90.00
_cell.angle_beta   90.00
_cell.angle_gamma   90.00
#
_symmetry.space_group_name_H-M   'P 1'
#
loop_
_entity.id
_entity.type
_entity.pdbx_description
1 polymer ?
#
loop_
_entity_poly.entity_id
_entity_poly.type
_entity_poly.pdbx_seq_one_letter_code
_entity_poly.pdbx_strand_id
1 'polypeptide(L)'
;MNCQSLIALHDFTAENGATAVVPNSQKRGVYPTQDAFDAEFIQTTCPSGSMLVFVGMTWHCSMPNNSDAERTSILGQYLPKFVKPMEDLGRSVNSEIVASATPELRQLLGIDLRYPELLEDAETGNAEGQQR
;
A
#
# COMPACT_ATOMS: atom_id res chain seq x y z
N MET A 1 7.70 8.44 0.16
CA MET A 1 6.35 8.56 0.82
C MET A 1 5.42 7.62 0.10
N ASN A 2 4.70 6.76 0.82
CA ASN A 2 3.68 5.85 0.28
C ASN A 2 2.36 6.07 1.00
N CYS A 3 1.25 5.69 0.36
CA CYS A 3 -0.07 5.61 0.96
C CYS A 3 -0.41 4.14 1.13
N GLN A 4 -0.99 3.79 2.25
CA GLN A 4 -1.47 2.43 2.52
C GLN A 4 -2.99 2.45 2.71
N SER A 5 -3.65 1.44 2.18
CA SER A 5 -5.04 1.13 2.48
C SER A 5 -5.13 -0.25 3.13
N LEU A 6 -6.03 -0.40 4.08
CA LEU A 6 -6.32 -1.65 4.74
C LEU A 6 -7.83 -1.84 4.71
N ILE A 7 -8.30 -2.81 3.93
CA ILE A 7 -9.72 -3.11 3.76
C ILE A 7 -10.07 -4.27 4.69
N ALA A 8 -10.98 -4.03 5.62
CA ALA A 8 -11.44 -5.03 6.57
C ALA A 8 -12.40 -6.03 5.89
N LEU A 9 -12.02 -7.31 5.81
CA LEU A 9 -12.90 -8.37 5.32
C LEU A 9 -13.76 -8.98 6.45
N HIS A 10 -13.31 -8.83 7.70
CA HIS A 10 -14.04 -9.15 8.91
C HIS A 10 -14.17 -7.88 9.76
N ASP A 11 -15.07 -7.87 10.74
CA ASP A 11 -15.13 -6.79 11.72
C ASP A 11 -13.78 -6.68 12.45
N PHE A 12 -13.28 -5.48 12.61
CA PHE A 12 -12.09 -5.20 13.39
C PHE A 12 -12.51 -4.79 14.79
N THR A 13 -12.11 -5.54 15.78
CA THR A 13 -12.39 -5.29 17.19
C THR A 13 -11.09 -5.18 18.00
N ALA A 14 -11.17 -4.64 19.18
CA ALA A 14 -10.02 -4.60 20.09
C ALA A 14 -9.54 -6.02 20.43
N GLU A 15 -10.46 -6.95 20.58
CA GLU A 15 -10.19 -8.33 20.96
C GLU A 15 -9.52 -9.14 19.84
N ASN A 16 -9.96 -8.97 18.58
CA ASN A 16 -9.36 -9.69 17.44
C ASN A 16 -8.12 -9.00 16.85
N GLY A 17 -7.56 -8.03 17.56
CA GLY A 17 -6.28 -7.41 17.20
C GLY A 17 -6.40 -6.37 16.09
N ALA A 18 -7.45 -5.53 16.09
CA ALA A 18 -7.56 -4.40 15.18
C ALA A 18 -6.25 -3.62 15.13
N THR A 19 -5.86 -3.18 13.94
CA THR A 19 -4.61 -2.44 13.71
C THR A 19 -4.55 -1.21 14.62
N ALA A 20 -3.45 -1.06 15.33
CA ALA A 20 -3.16 0.13 16.12
C ALA A 20 -2.45 1.18 15.28
N VAL A 21 -2.81 2.43 15.44
CA VAL A 21 -2.18 3.58 14.79
C VAL A 21 -1.98 4.72 15.78
N VAL A 22 -0.93 5.52 15.58
CA VAL A 22 -0.73 6.77 16.32
C VAL A 22 -1.03 7.94 15.39
N PRO A 23 -2.15 8.64 15.57
CA PRO A 23 -2.52 9.77 14.70
C PRO A 23 -1.45 10.87 14.69
N ASN A 24 -1.20 11.45 13.51
CA ASN A 24 -0.20 12.50 13.29
C ASN A 24 1.26 12.12 13.51
N SER A 25 1.59 10.86 13.81
CA SER A 25 2.97 10.42 14.02
C SER A 25 3.83 10.51 12.76
N GLN A 26 3.24 10.46 11.56
CA GLN A 26 3.96 10.63 10.28
C GLN A 26 4.69 11.99 10.17
N LYS A 27 4.32 12.97 10.99
CA LYS A 27 4.95 14.30 11.03
C LYS A 27 6.20 14.36 11.90
N ARG A 28 6.46 13.32 12.71
CA ARG A 28 7.52 13.33 13.73
C ARG A 28 8.90 13.07 13.16
N GLY A 29 9.01 12.36 12.02
CA GLY A 29 10.29 12.08 11.35
C GLY A 29 11.22 11.13 12.12
N VAL A 30 10.73 10.46 13.15
CA VAL A 30 11.47 9.51 13.99
C VAL A 30 10.69 8.21 14.15
N TYR A 31 11.39 7.12 14.46
CA TYR A 31 10.76 5.86 14.83
C TYR A 31 10.26 5.92 16.27
N PRO A 32 9.13 5.27 16.61
CA PRO A 32 8.65 5.20 17.99
C PRO A 32 9.57 4.37 18.87
N THR A 33 9.67 4.75 20.13
CA THR A 33 9.96 3.79 21.19
C THR A 33 8.68 3.05 21.55
N GLN A 34 8.78 1.87 22.17
CA GLN A 34 7.59 1.12 22.60
C GLN A 34 6.71 1.98 23.51
N ASP A 35 7.31 2.61 24.53
CA ASP A 35 6.59 3.46 25.48
C ASP A 35 5.85 4.62 24.81
N ALA A 36 6.48 5.27 23.81
CA ALA A 36 5.85 6.35 23.07
C ALA A 36 4.68 5.86 22.20
N PHE A 37 4.79 4.67 21.64
CA PHE A 37 3.69 4.06 20.89
C PHE A 37 2.53 3.69 21.82
N ASP A 38 2.83 3.02 22.93
CA ASP A 38 1.85 2.51 23.88
C ASP A 38 1.05 3.63 24.59
N ALA A 39 1.67 4.80 24.72
CA ALA A 39 1.02 5.96 25.33
C ALA A 39 -0.03 6.63 24.42
N GLU A 40 0.05 6.46 23.10
CA GLU A 40 -0.70 7.31 22.17
C GLU A 40 -1.50 6.53 21.10
N PHE A 41 -1.33 5.22 20.99
CA PHE A 41 -2.02 4.48 19.94
C PHE A 41 -3.53 4.42 20.16
N ILE A 42 -4.26 4.32 19.07
CA ILE A 42 -5.67 3.95 19.01
C ILE A 42 -5.83 2.70 18.18
N GLN A 43 -6.71 1.78 18.56
CA GLN A 43 -7.09 0.66 17.73
C GLN A 43 -8.17 1.10 16.73
N THR A 44 -7.97 0.74 15.46
CA THR A 44 -8.90 1.10 14.37
C THR A 44 -10.02 0.07 14.29
N THR A 45 -10.93 0.08 15.27
CA THR A 45 -12.10 -0.79 15.26
C THR A 45 -13.10 -0.32 14.21
N CYS A 46 -13.63 -1.24 13.41
CA CYS A 46 -14.56 -0.92 12.33
C CYS A 46 -15.31 -2.17 11.84
N PRO A 47 -16.48 -2.03 11.22
CA PRO A 47 -17.19 -3.15 10.60
C PRO A 47 -16.47 -3.62 9.33
N SER A 48 -16.73 -4.87 8.93
CA SER A 48 -16.36 -5.44 7.65
C SER A 48 -16.80 -4.52 6.49
N GLY A 49 -15.98 -4.44 5.45
CA GLY A 49 -16.15 -3.52 4.33
C GLY A 49 -15.60 -2.11 4.55
N SER A 50 -15.15 -1.78 5.76
CA SER A 50 -14.48 -0.51 6.04
C SER A 50 -13.08 -0.47 5.42
N MET A 51 -12.62 0.74 5.09
CA MET A 51 -11.27 0.98 4.61
C MET A 51 -10.56 2.00 5.52
N LEU A 52 -9.41 1.61 6.07
CA LEU A 52 -8.48 2.50 6.72
C LEU A 52 -7.43 2.95 5.72
N VAL A 53 -7.22 4.27 5.59
CA VAL A 53 -6.20 4.85 4.70
C VAL A 53 -5.25 5.69 5.52
N PHE A 54 -3.94 5.47 5.36
CA PHE A 54 -2.92 6.22 6.09
C PHE A 54 -1.61 6.32 5.31
N VAL A 55 -0.79 7.28 5.67
CA VAL A 55 0.57 7.45 5.12
C VAL A 55 1.49 6.42 5.76
N GLY A 56 2.32 5.74 4.97
CA GLY A 56 3.18 4.65 5.47
C GLY A 56 4.15 5.02 6.59
N MET A 57 4.43 6.32 6.76
CA MET A 57 5.22 6.84 7.90
C MET A 57 4.42 6.94 9.21
N THR A 58 3.11 6.73 9.18
CA THR A 58 2.30 6.68 10.41
C THR A 58 2.74 5.49 11.25
N TRP A 59 2.98 5.70 12.52
CA TRP A 59 3.30 4.62 13.44
C TRP A 59 2.10 3.69 13.54
N HIS A 60 2.30 2.43 13.24
CA HIS A 60 1.24 1.43 13.23
C HIS A 60 1.79 0.04 13.51
N CYS A 61 0.96 -0.81 14.06
CA CYS A 61 1.28 -2.22 14.23
C CYS A 61 0.01 -3.08 14.24
N SER A 62 0.18 -4.38 14.05
CA SER A 62 -0.85 -5.37 14.34
C SER A 62 -0.89 -5.63 15.84
N MET A 63 -2.08 -5.65 16.42
CA MET A 63 -2.27 -6.05 17.82
C MET A 63 -2.52 -7.56 17.90
N PRO A 64 -2.26 -8.18 19.07
CA PRO A 64 -2.57 -9.58 19.29
C PRO A 64 -4.05 -9.88 19.05
N ASN A 65 -4.33 -10.99 18.39
CA ASN A 65 -5.68 -11.53 18.29
C ASN A 65 -5.92 -12.47 19.49
N ASN A 66 -6.73 -12.03 20.42
CA ASN A 66 -7.11 -12.78 21.63
C ASN A 66 -8.51 -13.42 21.49
N SER A 67 -9.11 -13.37 20.28
CA SER A 67 -10.39 -14.01 19.98
C SER A 67 -10.18 -15.37 19.31
N ASP A 68 -11.22 -16.17 19.25
CA ASP A 68 -11.24 -17.44 18.52
C ASP A 68 -11.53 -17.27 17.01
N ALA A 69 -11.69 -16.02 16.54
CA ALA A 69 -12.04 -15.70 15.16
C ALA A 69 -10.83 -15.18 14.36
N GLU A 70 -10.84 -15.45 13.08
CA GLU A 70 -9.85 -14.87 12.14
C GLU A 70 -10.14 -13.38 11.88
N ARG A 71 -9.08 -12.58 11.73
CA ARG A 71 -9.17 -11.20 11.28
C ARG A 71 -8.41 -11.04 9.97
N THR A 72 -9.14 -11.06 8.88
CA THR A 72 -8.58 -10.96 7.53
C THR A 72 -8.77 -9.55 6.96
N SER A 73 -7.75 -9.07 6.27
CA SER A 73 -7.76 -7.78 5.56
C SER A 73 -7.01 -7.86 4.24
N ILE A 74 -7.34 -6.95 3.33
CA ILE A 74 -6.56 -6.69 2.13
C ILE A 74 -5.71 -5.45 2.39
N LEU A 75 -4.39 -5.57 2.22
CA LEU A 75 -3.46 -4.47 2.31
C LEU A 75 -3.10 -3.97 0.91
N GLY A 76 -3.38 -2.70 0.64
CA GLY A 76 -2.94 -2.00 -0.57
C GLY A 76 -1.81 -1.03 -0.24
N GLN A 77 -0.74 -1.05 -1.04
CA GLN A 77 0.36 -0.09 -0.93
C GLN A 77 0.52 0.67 -2.23
N TYR A 78 0.36 1.99 -2.16
CA TYR A 78 0.42 2.89 -3.31
C TYR A 78 1.69 3.74 -3.25
N LEU A 79 2.41 3.76 -4.36
CA LEU A 79 3.69 4.44 -4.48
C LEU A 79 3.61 5.57 -5.52
N PRO A 80 4.42 6.63 -5.37
CA PRO A 80 4.60 7.61 -6.45
C PRO A 80 5.18 6.96 -7.69
N LYS A 81 4.89 7.50 -8.87
CA LYS A 81 5.33 6.99 -10.17
C LYS A 81 6.85 6.76 -10.28
N PHE A 82 7.65 7.53 -9.56
CA PHE A 82 9.11 7.44 -9.59
C PHE A 82 9.70 6.39 -8.63
N VAL A 83 8.85 5.69 -7.88
CA VAL A 83 9.26 4.63 -6.96
C VAL A 83 8.87 3.29 -7.56
N LYS A 84 9.87 2.42 -7.77
CA LYS A 84 9.62 1.06 -8.26
C LYS A 84 8.90 0.24 -7.16
N PRO A 85 7.78 -0.43 -7.49
CA PRO A 85 7.15 -1.39 -6.57
C PRO A 85 8.10 -2.54 -6.20
N MET A 86 7.91 -3.12 -5.03
CA MET A 86 8.67 -4.32 -4.62
C MET A 86 8.29 -5.55 -5.44
N GLU A 87 7.04 -5.60 -5.88
CA GLU A 87 6.48 -6.66 -6.72
C GLU A 87 6.44 -6.20 -8.19
N ASP A 88 6.80 -7.08 -9.11
CA ASP A 88 6.60 -6.87 -10.54
C ASP A 88 5.17 -7.23 -10.93
N LEU A 89 4.24 -6.33 -10.64
CA LEU A 89 2.81 -6.55 -10.87
C LEU A 89 2.50 -6.78 -12.36
N GLY A 90 3.27 -6.14 -13.26
CA GLY A 90 3.08 -6.33 -14.70
C GLY A 90 3.34 -7.78 -15.15
N ARG A 91 4.18 -8.54 -14.41
CA ARG A 91 4.49 -9.94 -14.69
C ARG A 91 3.72 -10.94 -13.83
N SER A 92 3.31 -10.54 -12.63
CA SER A 92 2.63 -11.41 -11.67
C SER A 92 1.11 -11.44 -11.85
N VAL A 93 0.53 -10.38 -12.41
CA VAL A 93 -0.92 -10.30 -12.66
C VAL A 93 -1.28 -11.10 -13.93
N ASN A 94 -2.39 -11.84 -13.86
CA ASN A 94 -2.92 -12.62 -14.98
C ASN A 94 -3.12 -11.74 -16.23
N SER A 95 -2.69 -12.23 -17.38
CA SER A 95 -2.79 -11.53 -18.68
C SER A 95 -4.21 -11.15 -19.06
N GLU A 96 -5.23 -11.95 -18.68
CA GLU A 96 -6.64 -11.64 -18.92
C GLU A 96 -7.09 -10.40 -18.13
N ILE A 97 -6.62 -10.28 -16.87
CA ILE A 97 -6.88 -9.10 -16.03
C ILE A 97 -6.21 -7.87 -16.66
N VAL A 98 -4.96 -8.01 -17.09
CA VAL A 98 -4.21 -6.92 -17.75
C VAL A 98 -4.91 -6.47 -19.04
N ALA A 99 -5.40 -7.41 -19.84
CA ALA A 99 -6.10 -7.12 -21.11
C ALA A 99 -7.44 -6.41 -20.90
N SER A 100 -8.16 -6.72 -19.82
CA SER A 100 -9.47 -6.15 -19.47
C SER A 100 -9.39 -4.96 -18.50
N ALA A 101 -8.20 -4.61 -18.02
CA ALA A 101 -7.99 -3.57 -17.02
C ALA A 101 -8.35 -2.18 -17.57
N THR A 102 -9.08 -1.40 -16.75
CA THR A 102 -9.34 0.01 -17.04
C THR A 102 -8.03 0.82 -17.02
N PRO A 103 -7.97 2.01 -17.64
CA PRO A 103 -6.79 2.87 -17.60
C PRO A 103 -6.32 3.15 -16.16
N GLU A 104 -7.24 3.34 -15.23
CA GLU A 104 -6.93 3.58 -13.82
C GLU A 104 -6.29 2.35 -13.16
N LEU A 105 -6.83 1.15 -13.42
CA LEU A 105 -6.27 -0.09 -12.89
C LEU A 105 -4.88 -0.35 -13.48
N ARG A 106 -4.67 -0.12 -14.78
CA ARG A 106 -3.36 -0.22 -15.43
C ARG A 106 -2.34 0.73 -14.80
N GLN A 107 -2.78 1.98 -14.50
CA GLN A 107 -1.94 2.94 -13.80
C GLN A 107 -1.60 2.47 -12.38
N LEU A 108 -2.56 1.96 -11.63
CA LEU A 108 -2.33 1.44 -10.28
C LEU A 108 -1.39 0.23 -10.27
N LEU A 109 -1.50 -0.65 -11.25
CA LEU A 109 -0.61 -1.81 -11.43
C LEU A 109 0.78 -1.42 -11.97
N GLY A 110 0.97 -0.18 -12.40
CA GLY A 110 2.24 0.29 -12.96
C GLY A 110 2.56 -0.27 -14.35
N ILE A 111 1.58 -0.85 -15.05
CA ILE A 111 1.77 -1.52 -16.35
C ILE A 111 2.20 -0.50 -17.42
N ASP A 112 1.63 0.70 -17.39
CA ASP A 112 1.89 1.76 -18.38
C ASP A 112 2.94 2.77 -17.88
N LEU A 113 3.71 2.42 -16.86
CA LEU A 113 4.78 3.24 -16.33
C LEU A 113 5.96 3.24 -17.33
N ARG A 114 6.10 4.33 -18.06
CA ARG A 114 7.29 4.56 -18.89
C ARG A 114 8.40 5.18 -18.04
N TYR A 115 9.58 4.61 -18.11
CA TYR A 115 10.77 5.30 -17.63
C TYR A 115 11.03 6.54 -18.51
N PRO A 116 11.63 7.61 -17.96
CA PRO A 116 12.14 8.69 -18.79
C PRO A 116 13.05 8.09 -19.88
N GLU A 117 12.92 8.57 -21.10
CA GLU A 117 13.83 8.22 -22.19
C GLU A 117 15.26 8.62 -21.79
N LEU A 118 16.21 7.74 -22.04
CA LEU A 118 17.60 8.10 -21.88
C LEU A 118 17.92 9.19 -22.90
N LEU A 119 18.78 10.14 -22.54
CA LEU A 119 19.19 11.24 -23.45
C LEU A 119 19.75 10.71 -24.77
N GLU A 120 20.41 9.55 -24.74
CA GLU A 120 20.94 8.85 -25.93
C GLU A 120 19.80 8.35 -26.83
N ASP A 121 18.66 7.92 -26.29
CA ASP A 121 17.52 7.46 -27.07
C ASP A 121 16.77 8.65 -27.68
N ALA A 122 16.73 9.78 -26.99
CA ALA A 122 16.14 11.02 -27.49
C ALA A 122 16.91 11.59 -28.70
N GLU A 123 18.24 11.46 -28.72
CA GLU A 123 19.09 11.92 -29.83
C GLU A 123 19.03 11.00 -31.06
N THR A 124 18.79 9.71 -30.86
CA THR A 124 18.79 8.71 -31.95
C THR A 124 17.43 8.45 -32.57
N GLY A 125 16.34 8.97 -31.99
CA GLY A 125 14.96 8.74 -32.44
C GLY A 125 14.49 7.28 -32.34
N ASN A 126 15.25 6.42 -31.66
CA ASN A 126 14.97 4.99 -31.52
C ASN A 126 14.05 4.71 -30.34
N ALA A 127 12.93 5.43 -30.22
CA ALA A 127 11.90 5.20 -29.20
C ALA A 127 11.14 3.86 -29.36
N GLU A 128 11.46 3.06 -30.38
CA GLU A 128 10.75 1.81 -30.70
C GLU A 128 11.24 0.57 -29.93
N GLY A 129 12.28 0.70 -29.11
CA GLY A 129 13.00 -0.46 -28.55
C GLY A 129 12.56 -0.99 -27.18
N GLN A 130 11.66 -0.34 -26.47
CA GLN A 130 11.33 -0.72 -25.07
C GLN A 130 9.93 -1.29 -24.88
N GLN A 131 9.46 -2.10 -25.82
CA GLN A 131 8.38 -3.04 -25.55
C GLN A 131 9.01 -4.39 -25.15
N ARG A 132 9.38 -4.54 -23.90
CA ARG A 132 9.66 -5.84 -23.29
C ARG A 132 9.05 -5.89 -21.92
#